data_802965d6e74bfd0063965a721ed214ea
#
_entry.id   802965d6e74bfd0063965a721ed214ea
#
_cell.length_a   1.000
_cell.length_b   1.000
_cell.length_c   1.000
_cell.angle_alpha   90.00
_cell.angle_beta   90.00
_cell.angle_gamma   90.00
#
_symmetry.space_group_name_H-M   'P 1'
#
loop_
_entity.id
_entity.type
_entity.pdbx_description
1 polymer ?
#
loop_
_entity_poly.entity_id
_entity_poly.type
_entity_poly.pdbx_seq_one_letter_code
_entity_poly.pdbx_strand_id
1 'polypeptide(L)'
;MFGFVFRLKNQQVKYIDSVEGVNKSEIVDVANLKRNSSIFLIDKEKAIKNVESKFPDLKVVQIKTTGIQTIQFVVRTRYETYYIETFSSFYILDEEMKVLKIIDKRDNPDYDASKLIKLTSNDIEITASTNVCNFAGTKTQQKLYESVYSSVINVATKEENGQKVYFEREDFLNSIKEIDYEEFNSYDKIVIYTTDGVKLDIESPDKDIEEKINICFATINKFKIEDSNKPAEQQRFKTGTIKIYYDLENKCKTIYTFNA
;
A
#
# COMPACT_ATOMS: atom_id res chain seq x y z
N MET A 1 30.85 -27.88 17.00
CA MET A 1 31.81 -26.98 16.32
C MET A 1 31.20 -26.20 15.15
N PHE A 2 29.86 -26.06 15.03
CA PHE A 2 29.19 -25.33 13.94
C PHE A 2 28.93 -23.82 14.21
N GLY A 3 29.20 -23.35 15.41
CA GLY A 3 28.81 -21.98 15.82
C GLY A 3 29.63 -20.82 15.24
N PHE A 4 30.76 -21.07 14.60
CA PHE A 4 31.63 -20.00 14.06
C PHE A 4 31.34 -19.62 12.60
N VAL A 5 30.69 -20.49 11.84
CA VAL A 5 30.50 -20.32 10.40
C VAL A 5 29.41 -19.27 10.08
N PHE A 6 28.38 -19.16 10.91
CA PHE A 6 27.21 -18.31 10.68
C PHE A 6 27.23 -17.03 11.54
N ARG A 7 28.38 -16.45 11.78
CA ARG A 7 28.51 -15.19 12.51
C ARG A 7 28.52 -14.00 11.54
N LEU A 8 27.76 -12.97 11.87
CA LEU A 8 27.71 -11.74 11.10
C LEU A 8 29.09 -11.07 11.02
N LYS A 9 29.65 -10.95 9.83
CA LYS A 9 30.88 -10.22 9.59
C LYS A 9 30.64 -8.96 8.74
N ASN A 10 29.78 -9.08 7.73
CA ASN A 10 29.55 -8.04 6.75
C ASN A 10 28.10 -7.58 6.76
N GLN A 11 27.89 -6.28 6.60
CA GLN A 11 26.61 -5.66 6.40
C GLN A 11 26.68 -4.84 5.13
N GLN A 12 25.66 -4.94 4.27
CA GLN A 12 25.56 -4.26 3.00
C GLN A 12 24.22 -3.55 2.89
N VAL A 13 24.19 -2.45 2.13
CA VAL A 13 22.96 -1.75 1.80
C VAL A 13 22.82 -1.70 0.28
N LYS A 14 21.67 -2.16 -0.21
CA LYS A 14 21.24 -2.03 -1.60
C LYS A 14 20.09 -1.04 -1.64
N TYR A 15 20.25 0.04 -2.40
CA TYR A 15 19.15 0.93 -2.76
C TYR A 15 18.39 0.36 -3.96
N ILE A 16 17.05 0.39 -3.91
CA ILE A 16 16.20 0.07 -5.06
C ILE A 16 16.18 1.27 -6.00
N ASP A 17 16.06 2.49 -5.41
CA ASP A 17 16.01 3.76 -6.13
C ASP A 17 17.15 4.67 -5.69
N SER A 18 17.24 5.86 -6.29
CA SER A 18 18.14 6.91 -5.81
C SER A 18 17.66 7.39 -4.43
N VAL A 19 18.46 7.15 -3.42
CA VAL A 19 18.27 7.67 -2.06
C VAL A 19 19.22 8.84 -1.89
N GLU A 20 18.65 10.02 -1.71
CA GLU A 20 19.42 11.25 -1.51
C GLU A 20 19.73 11.49 -0.03
N GLY A 21 20.90 12.05 0.26
CA GLY A 21 21.23 12.56 1.61
C GLY A 21 21.53 11.51 2.67
N VAL A 22 21.46 10.21 2.37
CA VAL A 22 21.75 9.14 3.34
C VAL A 22 22.83 8.21 2.82
N ASN A 23 23.90 8.03 3.62
CA ASN A 23 24.98 7.12 3.28
C ASN A 23 24.70 5.69 3.74
N LYS A 24 25.16 4.71 2.95
CA LYS A 24 25.00 3.28 3.29
C LYS A 24 25.62 2.90 4.63
N SER A 25 26.74 3.51 5.00
CA SER A 25 27.39 3.31 6.30
C SER A 25 26.51 3.76 7.47
N GLU A 26 25.82 4.90 7.33
CA GLU A 26 24.94 5.42 8.36
C GLU A 26 23.75 4.46 8.63
N ILE A 27 23.19 3.85 7.55
CA ILE A 27 22.14 2.85 7.71
C ILE A 27 22.63 1.64 8.51
N VAL A 28 23.84 1.16 8.21
CA VAL A 28 24.46 0.02 8.91
C VAL A 28 24.69 0.37 10.37
N ASP A 29 25.20 1.56 10.67
CA ASP A 29 25.50 1.99 12.04
C ASP A 29 24.22 2.14 12.86
N VAL A 30 23.17 2.73 12.28
CA VAL A 30 21.87 2.91 12.93
C VAL A 30 21.14 1.61 13.13
N ALA A 31 21.23 0.66 12.20
CA ALA A 31 20.66 -0.68 12.35
C ALA A 31 21.20 -1.41 13.58
N ASN A 32 22.38 -1.05 14.04
CA ASN A 32 23.02 -1.51 15.27
C ASN A 32 23.05 -3.04 15.43
N LEU A 33 23.35 -3.73 14.34
CA LEU A 33 23.53 -5.18 14.36
C LEU A 33 24.90 -5.54 14.92
N LYS A 34 24.93 -6.31 15.99
CA LYS A 34 26.16 -6.71 16.67
C LYS A 34 27.01 -7.64 15.80
N ARG A 35 28.23 -7.21 15.44
CA ARG A 35 29.20 -8.08 14.78
C ARG A 35 29.49 -9.35 15.59
N ASN A 36 29.80 -10.41 14.91
CA ASN A 36 30.05 -11.75 15.50
C ASN A 36 28.85 -12.39 16.20
N SER A 37 27.66 -11.80 16.16
CA SER A 37 26.43 -12.48 16.57
C SER A 37 26.01 -13.52 15.51
N SER A 38 25.20 -14.51 15.93
CA SER A 38 24.62 -15.45 14.96
C SER A 38 23.65 -14.71 14.02
N ILE A 39 23.80 -14.91 12.71
CA ILE A 39 22.90 -14.29 11.72
C ILE A 39 21.45 -14.79 11.85
N PHE A 40 21.22 -15.95 12.49
CA PHE A 40 19.88 -16.49 12.73
C PHE A 40 19.19 -15.87 13.95
N LEU A 41 19.97 -15.23 14.84
CA LEU A 41 19.46 -14.60 16.07
C LEU A 41 19.40 -13.06 15.95
N ILE A 42 19.49 -12.53 14.74
CA ILE A 42 19.41 -11.09 14.50
C ILE A 42 17.95 -10.66 14.60
N ASP A 43 17.71 -9.66 15.45
CA ASP A 43 16.42 -8.98 15.55
C ASP A 43 16.25 -8.02 14.37
N LYS A 44 15.66 -8.56 13.29
CA LYS A 44 15.43 -7.78 12.06
C LYS A 44 14.42 -6.68 12.25
N GLU A 45 13.37 -6.91 13.04
CA GLU A 45 12.32 -5.93 13.31
C GLU A 45 12.89 -4.71 14.05
N LYS A 46 13.72 -4.96 15.05
CA LYS A 46 14.40 -3.89 15.77
C LYS A 46 15.35 -3.11 14.86
N ALA A 47 16.08 -3.77 13.97
CA ALA A 47 16.96 -3.13 13.03
C ALA A 47 16.18 -2.26 12.02
N ILE A 48 15.05 -2.75 11.49
CA ILE A 48 14.13 -1.97 10.63
C ILE A 48 13.67 -0.74 11.39
N LYS A 49 13.12 -0.92 12.59
CA LYS A 49 12.61 0.17 13.41
C LYS A 49 13.68 1.23 13.70
N ASN A 50 14.91 0.83 13.99
CA ASN A 50 16.01 1.77 14.22
C ASN A 50 16.29 2.62 12.98
N VAL A 51 16.42 1.97 11.82
CA VAL A 51 16.69 2.67 10.55
C VAL A 51 15.55 3.62 10.19
N GLU A 52 14.31 3.14 10.19
CA GLU A 52 13.14 3.95 9.79
C GLU A 52 12.75 5.04 10.79
N SER A 53 13.17 4.92 12.06
CA SER A 53 13.02 5.98 13.04
C SER A 53 14.05 7.09 12.86
N LYS A 54 15.26 6.74 12.43
CA LYS A 54 16.33 7.73 12.18
C LYS A 54 16.18 8.39 10.81
N PHE A 55 15.72 7.65 9.82
CA PHE A 55 15.53 8.08 8.44
C PHE A 55 14.05 7.87 8.05
N PRO A 56 13.14 8.76 8.46
CA PRO A 56 11.70 8.57 8.30
C PRO A 56 11.24 8.51 6.84
N ASP A 57 12.01 9.08 5.92
CA ASP A 57 11.75 9.04 4.47
C ASP A 57 12.21 7.74 3.81
N LEU A 58 12.86 6.85 4.58
CA LEU A 58 13.30 5.55 4.07
C LEU A 58 12.36 4.43 4.53
N LYS A 59 12.22 3.44 3.66
CA LYS A 59 11.60 2.15 3.94
C LYS A 59 12.63 1.04 3.79
N VAL A 60 12.78 0.22 4.81
CA VAL A 60 13.55 -1.04 4.73
C VAL A 60 12.62 -2.12 4.19
N VAL A 61 12.69 -2.36 2.88
CA VAL A 61 11.82 -3.31 2.19
C VAL A 61 12.11 -4.74 2.63
N GLN A 62 13.39 -5.06 2.84
CA GLN A 62 13.81 -6.39 3.23
C GLN A 62 15.18 -6.40 3.92
N ILE A 63 15.33 -7.29 4.89
CA ILE A 63 16.65 -7.69 5.39
C ILE A 63 16.86 -9.16 5.03
N LYS A 64 17.81 -9.42 4.13
CA LYS A 64 18.13 -10.76 3.63
C LYS A 64 19.57 -11.16 3.89
N THR A 65 19.80 -12.46 4.00
CA THR A 65 21.13 -13.05 4.07
C THR A 65 21.64 -13.27 2.64
N THR A 66 22.79 -12.69 2.27
CA THR A 66 23.40 -12.80 0.94
C THR A 66 24.67 -13.65 0.92
N GLY A 67 24.89 -14.40 1.96
CA GLY A 67 26.05 -15.29 2.13
C GLY A 67 26.09 -15.83 3.55
N ILE A 68 27.07 -16.66 3.84
CA ILE A 68 27.20 -17.35 5.14
C ILE A 68 27.35 -16.36 6.31
N GLN A 69 27.90 -15.17 6.06
CA GLN A 69 28.25 -14.18 7.10
C GLN A 69 27.85 -12.75 6.73
N THR A 70 26.98 -12.58 5.73
CA THR A 70 26.60 -11.27 5.21
C THR A 70 25.10 -11.06 5.27
N ILE A 71 24.71 -9.90 5.78
CA ILE A 71 23.32 -9.39 5.76
C ILE A 71 23.27 -8.19 4.83
N GLN A 72 22.21 -8.13 4.03
CA GLN A 72 21.91 -7.01 3.14
C GLN A 72 20.58 -6.39 3.51
N PHE A 73 20.62 -5.08 3.76
CA PHE A 73 19.44 -4.22 3.83
C PHE A 73 19.06 -3.80 2.41
N VAL A 74 17.84 -4.03 2.03
CA VAL A 74 17.25 -3.52 0.79
C VAL A 74 16.38 -2.33 1.18
N VAL A 75 16.73 -1.15 0.71
CA VAL A 75 16.15 0.11 1.16
C VAL A 75 15.69 0.94 -0.05
N ARG A 76 14.59 1.65 0.09
CA ARG A 76 14.10 2.64 -0.87
C ARG A 76 13.58 3.89 -0.17
N THR A 77 13.37 4.93 -0.92
CA THR A 77 12.60 6.09 -0.47
C THR A 77 11.13 5.69 -0.29
N ARG A 78 10.43 6.28 0.68
CA ARG A 78 8.98 6.14 0.82
C ARG A 78 8.29 6.98 -0.24
N TYR A 79 7.23 6.43 -0.81
CA TYR A 79 6.48 7.10 -1.88
C TYR A 79 5.17 7.68 -1.36
N GLU A 80 4.88 8.90 -1.78
CA GLU A 80 3.57 9.51 -1.59
C GLU A 80 2.52 8.67 -2.33
N THR A 81 1.56 8.13 -1.61
CA THR A 81 0.57 7.20 -2.17
C THR A 81 -0.85 7.68 -1.90
N TYR A 82 -1.11 8.07 -0.67
CA TYR A 82 -2.42 8.51 -0.22
C TYR A 82 -2.41 9.94 0.27
N TYR A 83 -3.58 10.55 0.31
CA TYR A 83 -3.79 11.77 1.09
C TYR A 83 -5.10 11.71 1.86
N ILE A 84 -5.10 12.38 3.02
CA ILE A 84 -6.29 12.67 3.81
C ILE A 84 -6.46 14.18 3.80
N GLU A 85 -7.67 14.62 3.46
CA GLU A 85 -8.02 16.01 3.42
C GLU A 85 -8.76 16.41 4.68
N THR A 86 -8.25 17.44 5.38
CA THR A 86 -8.93 18.09 6.49
C THR A 86 -9.35 19.51 6.09
N PHE A 87 -10.04 20.20 6.99
CA PHE A 87 -10.42 21.60 6.75
C PHE A 87 -9.20 22.50 6.46
N SER A 88 -8.10 22.29 7.19
CA SER A 88 -6.92 23.19 7.13
C SER A 88 -5.75 22.62 6.36
N SER A 89 -5.66 21.31 6.15
CA SER A 89 -4.44 20.68 5.67
C SER A 89 -4.69 19.44 4.84
N PHE A 90 -3.71 19.10 4.01
CA PHE A 90 -3.56 17.77 3.41
C PHE A 90 -2.49 17.00 4.18
N TYR A 91 -2.80 15.78 4.59
CA TYR A 91 -1.86 14.81 5.14
C TYR A 91 -1.47 13.86 4.04
N ILE A 92 -0.21 13.87 3.63
CA ILE A 92 0.32 13.02 2.58
C ILE A 92 0.94 11.80 3.21
N LEU A 93 0.54 10.62 2.76
CA LEU A 93 0.90 9.33 3.37
C LEU A 93 1.51 8.39 2.34
N ASP A 94 2.32 7.47 2.86
CA ASP A 94 2.76 6.32 2.07
C ASP A 94 1.72 5.18 2.06
N GLU A 95 2.09 4.06 1.44
CA GLU A 95 1.23 2.87 1.34
C GLU A 95 0.92 2.19 2.69
N GLU A 96 1.67 2.50 3.75
CA GLU A 96 1.46 2.01 5.12
C GLU A 96 0.70 3.03 6.00
N MET A 97 0.17 4.10 5.41
CA MET A 97 -0.46 5.23 6.11
C MET A 97 0.48 6.03 7.02
N LYS A 98 1.79 5.98 6.78
CA LYS A 98 2.74 6.85 7.48
C LYS A 98 2.71 8.25 6.88
N VAL A 99 2.57 9.26 7.73
CA VAL A 99 2.54 10.66 7.32
C VAL A 99 3.95 11.10 6.87
N LEU A 100 4.08 11.42 5.59
CA LEU A 100 5.32 11.92 5.00
C LEU A 100 5.38 13.44 5.02
N LYS A 101 4.25 14.11 4.78
CA LYS A 101 4.13 15.56 4.73
C LYS A 101 2.79 16.04 5.28
N ILE A 102 2.77 17.22 5.84
CA ILE A 102 1.55 17.97 6.19
C ILE A 102 1.63 19.29 5.46
N ILE A 103 0.63 19.57 4.63
CA ILE A 103 0.59 20.76 3.78
C ILE A 103 -0.58 21.64 4.23
N ASP A 104 -0.28 22.77 4.83
CA ASP A 104 -1.29 23.78 5.22
C ASP A 104 -1.87 24.42 3.95
N LYS A 105 -3.20 24.41 3.81
CA LYS A 105 -3.91 24.95 2.65
C LYS A 105 -3.80 26.46 2.52
N ARG A 106 -3.57 27.17 3.64
CA ARG A 106 -3.41 28.62 3.61
C ARG A 106 -2.06 29.04 3.02
N ASP A 107 -1.02 28.26 3.34
CA ASP A 107 0.34 28.53 2.87
C ASP A 107 0.57 27.98 1.45
N ASN A 108 -0.24 27.00 1.03
CA ASN A 108 -0.13 26.32 -0.26
C ASN A 108 -1.50 26.19 -0.93
N PRO A 109 -2.16 27.28 -1.32
CA PRO A 109 -3.52 27.26 -1.89
C PRO A 109 -3.60 26.49 -3.22
N ASP A 110 -2.52 26.45 -3.97
CA ASP A 110 -2.45 25.82 -5.30
C ASP A 110 -1.92 24.36 -5.24
N TYR A 111 -1.76 23.78 -4.03
CA TYR A 111 -1.32 22.39 -3.94
C TYR A 111 -2.38 21.43 -4.49
N ASP A 112 -1.96 20.63 -5.47
CA ASP A 112 -2.80 19.62 -6.12
C ASP A 112 -2.48 18.21 -5.61
N ALA A 113 -3.36 17.67 -4.76
CA ALA A 113 -3.28 16.31 -4.25
C ALA A 113 -3.93 15.28 -5.19
N SER A 114 -4.52 15.69 -6.33
CA SER A 114 -5.31 14.80 -7.21
C SER A 114 -4.51 13.67 -7.87
N LYS A 115 -3.18 13.76 -7.83
CA LYS A 115 -2.27 12.69 -8.29
C LYS A 115 -2.11 11.54 -7.29
N LEU A 116 -2.64 11.70 -6.09
CA LEU A 116 -2.62 10.73 -5.02
C LEU A 116 -4.03 10.19 -4.77
N ILE A 117 -4.13 9.05 -4.12
CA ILE A 117 -5.42 8.44 -3.81
C ILE A 117 -5.97 9.06 -2.55
N LYS A 118 -7.19 9.58 -2.63
CA LYS A 118 -7.89 10.11 -1.47
C LYS A 118 -8.30 8.98 -0.53
N LEU A 119 -7.99 9.12 0.74
CA LEU A 119 -8.58 8.31 1.79
C LEU A 119 -9.69 9.10 2.48
N THR A 120 -10.89 8.55 2.44
CA THR A 120 -12.07 9.10 3.11
C THR A 120 -12.55 8.10 4.14
N SER A 121 -12.67 8.52 5.37
CA SER A 121 -13.31 7.76 6.44
C SER A 121 -13.55 8.69 7.60
N ASN A 122 -14.75 8.62 8.18
CA ASN A 122 -15.05 9.30 9.43
C ASN A 122 -14.26 8.72 10.61
N ASP A 123 -13.74 7.48 10.42
CA ASP A 123 -13.05 6.72 11.47
C ASP A 123 -11.52 6.87 11.41
N ILE A 124 -10.97 7.55 10.39
CA ILE A 124 -9.54 7.88 10.35
C ILE A 124 -9.31 9.15 11.17
N GLU A 125 -8.97 8.96 12.44
CA GLU A 125 -8.66 10.08 13.31
C GLU A 125 -7.35 10.77 12.90
N ILE A 126 -7.46 12.02 12.46
CA ILE A 126 -6.36 12.95 12.37
C ILE A 126 -6.45 13.88 13.58
N THR A 127 -5.63 13.60 14.57
CA THR A 127 -5.58 14.41 15.80
C THR A 127 -4.55 15.54 15.70
N ALA A 128 -4.63 16.51 16.60
CA ALA A 128 -3.62 17.57 16.70
C ALA A 128 -2.19 17.04 17.02
N SER A 129 -2.08 15.81 17.48
CA SER A 129 -0.81 15.11 17.71
C SER A 129 -0.30 14.32 16.50
N THR A 130 -1.07 14.24 15.42
CA THR A 130 -0.66 13.56 14.18
C THR A 130 0.37 14.43 13.47
N ASN A 131 1.63 14.02 13.53
CA ASN A 131 2.76 14.72 12.94
C ASN A 131 3.41 13.88 11.84
N VAL A 132 4.33 14.51 11.10
CA VAL A 132 5.20 13.79 10.16
C VAL A 132 5.90 12.63 10.88
N CYS A 133 6.04 11.51 10.21
CA CYS A 133 6.55 10.23 10.69
C CYS A 133 5.61 9.40 11.58
N ASN A 134 4.44 9.93 11.96
CA ASN A 134 3.42 9.15 12.63
C ASN A 134 2.56 8.38 11.61
N PHE A 135 1.88 7.35 12.08
CA PHE A 135 0.90 6.65 11.28
C PHE A 135 -0.49 7.25 11.51
N ALA A 136 -1.25 7.44 10.43
CA ALA A 136 -2.65 7.81 10.49
C ALA A 136 -3.51 6.58 10.76
N GLY A 137 -4.65 6.77 11.41
CA GLY A 137 -5.62 5.71 11.69
C GLY A 137 -5.14 4.64 12.68
N THR A 138 -5.98 3.66 12.88
CA THR A 138 -5.71 2.49 13.74
C THR A 138 -4.77 1.49 13.06
N LYS A 139 -4.18 0.57 13.84
CA LYS A 139 -3.36 -0.51 13.28
C LYS A 139 -4.14 -1.44 12.34
N THR A 140 -5.42 -1.61 12.58
CA THR A 140 -6.31 -2.41 11.72
C THR A 140 -6.48 -1.72 10.37
N GLN A 141 -6.75 -0.42 10.37
CA GLN A 141 -6.85 0.39 9.15
C GLN A 141 -5.53 0.41 8.37
N GLN A 142 -4.40 0.63 9.04
CA GLN A 142 -3.07 0.61 8.41
C GLN A 142 -2.82 -0.70 7.66
N LYS A 143 -3.07 -1.85 8.31
CA LYS A 143 -2.94 -3.17 7.68
C LYS A 143 -3.90 -3.36 6.51
N LEU A 144 -5.12 -2.86 6.63
CA LEU A 144 -6.11 -2.96 5.58
C LEU A 144 -5.69 -2.18 4.33
N TYR A 145 -5.29 -0.91 4.48
CA TYR A 145 -4.84 -0.10 3.35
C TYR A 145 -3.55 -0.64 2.71
N GLU A 146 -2.61 -1.14 3.51
CA GLU A 146 -1.42 -1.84 3.01
C GLU A 146 -1.81 -3.10 2.21
N SER A 147 -2.81 -3.87 2.70
CA SER A 147 -3.30 -5.05 2.02
C SER A 147 -4.02 -4.71 0.71
N VAL A 148 -4.81 -3.62 0.68
CA VAL A 148 -5.43 -3.11 -0.56
C VAL A 148 -4.36 -2.72 -1.57
N TYR A 149 -3.36 -1.94 -1.16
CA TYR A 149 -2.25 -1.55 -2.02
C TYR A 149 -1.53 -2.78 -2.60
N SER A 150 -1.12 -3.71 -1.73
CA SER A 150 -0.40 -4.92 -2.13
C SER A 150 -1.25 -5.80 -3.06
N SER A 151 -2.55 -5.94 -2.78
CA SER A 151 -3.46 -6.74 -3.60
C SER A 151 -3.61 -6.17 -5.00
N VAL A 152 -3.77 -4.85 -5.13
CA VAL A 152 -3.89 -4.20 -6.46
C VAL A 152 -2.58 -4.32 -7.25
N ILE A 153 -1.44 -4.12 -6.62
CA ILE A 153 -0.11 -4.28 -7.25
C ILE A 153 0.09 -5.73 -7.73
N ASN A 154 -0.43 -6.71 -7.00
CA ASN A 154 -0.29 -8.12 -7.36
C ASN A 154 -1.31 -8.60 -8.43
N VAL A 155 -2.27 -7.78 -8.82
CA VAL A 155 -3.19 -8.11 -9.91
C VAL A 155 -2.45 -8.19 -11.23
N ALA A 156 -2.53 -9.33 -11.92
CA ALA A 156 -1.97 -9.47 -13.26
C ALA A 156 -2.79 -8.62 -14.25
N THR A 157 -2.15 -7.68 -14.92
CA THR A 157 -2.80 -6.76 -15.88
C THR A 157 -2.97 -7.39 -17.25
N LYS A 158 -1.97 -8.15 -17.67
CA LYS A 158 -1.92 -8.81 -18.98
C LYS A 158 -0.90 -9.95 -18.98
N GLU A 159 -0.97 -10.77 -19.99
CA GLU A 159 0.04 -11.78 -20.28
C GLU A 159 0.83 -11.36 -21.53
N GLU A 160 2.13 -11.14 -21.38
CA GLU A 160 3.04 -10.80 -22.46
C GLU A 160 4.09 -11.89 -22.60
N ASN A 161 4.19 -12.49 -23.79
CA ASN A 161 5.17 -13.55 -24.10
C ASN A 161 5.12 -14.73 -23.10
N GLY A 162 3.95 -15.08 -22.60
CA GLY A 162 3.76 -16.15 -21.62
C GLY A 162 4.14 -15.76 -20.19
N GLN A 163 4.40 -14.48 -19.93
CA GLN A 163 4.68 -13.93 -18.59
C GLN A 163 3.55 -13.02 -18.15
N LYS A 164 3.17 -13.15 -16.88
CA LYS A 164 2.22 -12.23 -16.25
C LYS A 164 2.91 -10.89 -15.96
N VAL A 165 2.31 -9.81 -16.45
CA VAL A 165 2.69 -8.44 -16.11
C VAL A 165 1.77 -7.92 -15.03
N TYR A 166 2.33 -7.47 -13.94
CA TYR A 166 1.60 -6.97 -12.78
C TYR A 166 1.55 -5.45 -12.78
N PHE A 167 0.61 -4.89 -12.03
CA PHE A 167 0.56 -3.46 -11.80
C PHE A 167 1.82 -2.96 -11.09
N GLU A 168 2.28 -1.80 -11.53
CA GLU A 168 3.26 -1.01 -10.81
C GLU A 168 2.57 0.06 -9.96
N ARG A 169 3.34 0.79 -9.13
CA ARG A 169 2.79 1.86 -8.31
C ARG A 169 2.02 2.90 -9.13
N GLU A 170 2.52 3.26 -10.29
CA GLU A 170 1.86 4.24 -11.17
C GLU A 170 0.53 3.73 -11.68
N ASP A 171 0.42 2.44 -12.01
CA ASP A 171 -0.84 1.81 -12.40
C ASP A 171 -1.86 1.86 -11.25
N PHE A 172 -1.40 1.65 -10.01
CA PHE A 172 -2.23 1.78 -8.81
C PHE A 172 -2.78 3.21 -8.67
N LEU A 173 -1.92 4.22 -8.75
CA LEU A 173 -2.32 5.63 -8.67
C LEU A 173 -3.24 6.04 -9.83
N ASN A 174 -3.03 5.49 -11.03
CA ASN A 174 -3.84 5.77 -12.20
C ASN A 174 -5.18 5.01 -12.22
N SER A 175 -5.31 3.92 -11.46
CA SER A 175 -6.51 3.08 -11.45
C SER A 175 -7.50 3.43 -10.36
N ILE A 176 -7.04 3.98 -9.25
CA ILE A 176 -7.85 4.26 -8.06
C ILE A 176 -7.84 5.76 -7.78
N LYS A 177 -9.02 6.32 -7.56
CA LYS A 177 -9.22 7.73 -7.23
C LYS A 177 -9.37 7.95 -5.73
N GLU A 178 -10.16 7.09 -5.08
CA GLU A 178 -10.56 7.26 -3.69
C GLU A 178 -10.82 5.90 -3.05
N ILE A 179 -10.49 5.78 -1.78
CA ILE A 179 -10.82 4.63 -0.94
C ILE A 179 -11.54 5.16 0.29
N ASP A 180 -12.73 4.61 0.56
CA ASP A 180 -13.55 4.95 1.71
C ASP A 180 -13.72 3.71 2.60
N TYR A 181 -13.41 3.84 3.88
CA TYR A 181 -13.62 2.79 4.86
C TYR A 181 -14.80 3.16 5.75
N GLU A 182 -15.75 2.26 5.80
CA GLU A 182 -16.97 2.43 6.59
C GLU A 182 -17.04 1.31 7.64
N GLU A 183 -17.03 1.68 8.93
CA GLU A 183 -17.22 0.77 10.04
C GLU A 183 -18.70 0.71 10.43
N PHE A 184 -19.25 -0.50 10.45
CA PHE A 184 -20.63 -0.75 10.86
C PHE A 184 -20.64 -1.65 12.09
N ASN A 185 -21.73 -1.59 12.88
CA ASN A 185 -21.89 -2.41 14.08
C ASN A 185 -21.83 -3.92 13.84
N SER A 186 -22.05 -4.38 12.62
CA SER A 186 -22.14 -5.80 12.27
C SER A 186 -21.09 -6.26 11.25
N TYR A 187 -20.47 -5.35 10.50
CA TYR A 187 -19.45 -5.63 9.50
C TYR A 187 -18.75 -4.35 9.08
N ASP A 188 -17.52 -4.50 8.65
CA ASP A 188 -16.77 -3.42 8.03
C ASP A 188 -16.91 -3.49 6.51
N LYS A 189 -16.74 -2.36 5.86
CA LYS A 189 -16.84 -2.25 4.42
C LYS A 189 -15.74 -1.31 3.91
N ILE A 190 -15.18 -1.65 2.77
CA ILE A 190 -14.31 -0.75 2.01
C ILE A 190 -14.92 -0.48 0.64
N VAL A 191 -14.93 0.79 0.27
CA VAL A 191 -15.41 1.24 -1.03
C VAL A 191 -14.25 1.83 -1.80
N ILE A 192 -13.95 1.27 -2.97
CA ILE A 192 -12.90 1.75 -3.84
C ILE A 192 -13.54 2.38 -5.07
N TYR A 193 -13.25 3.65 -5.31
CA TYR A 193 -13.66 4.37 -6.51
C TYR A 193 -12.51 4.33 -7.52
N THR A 194 -12.76 3.70 -8.66
CA THR A 194 -11.76 3.66 -9.74
C THR A 194 -11.78 4.95 -10.54
N THR A 195 -10.68 5.25 -11.21
CA THR A 195 -10.59 6.42 -12.13
C THR A 195 -11.49 6.27 -13.34
N ASP A 196 -11.78 5.05 -13.76
CA ASP A 196 -12.73 4.74 -14.85
C ASP A 196 -14.20 4.99 -14.45
N GLY A 197 -14.51 5.18 -13.14
CA GLY A 197 -15.86 5.47 -12.65
C GLY A 197 -16.60 4.25 -12.08
N VAL A 198 -15.98 3.08 -12.00
CA VAL A 198 -16.56 1.91 -11.33
C VAL A 198 -16.36 2.02 -9.83
N LYS A 199 -17.41 1.72 -9.08
CA LYS A 199 -17.38 1.57 -7.62
C LYS A 199 -17.19 0.10 -7.26
N LEU A 200 -16.20 -0.20 -6.42
CA LEU A 200 -15.99 -1.51 -5.82
C LEU A 200 -16.47 -1.46 -4.37
N ASP A 201 -17.50 -2.22 -4.05
CA ASP A 201 -18.14 -2.27 -2.72
C ASP A 201 -17.80 -3.63 -2.10
N ILE A 202 -16.86 -3.64 -1.15
CA ILE A 202 -16.27 -4.87 -0.59
C ILE A 202 -16.64 -4.97 0.89
N GLU A 203 -17.53 -5.92 1.23
CA GLU A 203 -17.89 -6.22 2.61
C GLU A 203 -16.83 -7.12 3.27
N SER A 204 -16.67 -6.98 4.59
CA SER A 204 -15.72 -7.73 5.44
C SER A 204 -14.31 -7.74 4.83
N PRO A 205 -13.68 -6.57 4.63
CA PRO A 205 -12.38 -6.46 3.95
C PRO A 205 -11.23 -7.08 4.74
N ASP A 206 -11.43 -7.42 6.00
CA ASP A 206 -10.51 -8.17 6.86
C ASP A 206 -10.34 -9.64 6.41
N LYS A 207 -11.27 -10.15 5.59
CA LYS A 207 -11.27 -11.52 5.09
C LYS A 207 -10.98 -11.54 3.59
N ASP A 208 -9.93 -12.25 3.20
CA ASP A 208 -9.60 -12.57 1.80
C ASP A 208 -9.61 -11.36 0.86
N ILE A 209 -9.12 -10.19 1.34
CA ILE A 209 -9.14 -8.94 0.58
C ILE A 209 -8.42 -9.07 -0.77
N GLU A 210 -7.33 -9.82 -0.84
CA GLU A 210 -6.59 -10.07 -2.08
C GLU A 210 -7.46 -10.80 -3.11
N GLU A 211 -8.17 -11.86 -2.71
CA GLU A 211 -9.07 -12.59 -3.60
C GLU A 211 -10.21 -11.70 -4.09
N LYS A 212 -10.81 -10.90 -3.19
CA LYS A 212 -11.90 -9.98 -3.53
C LYS A 212 -11.46 -8.90 -4.52
N ILE A 213 -10.30 -8.32 -4.32
CA ILE A 213 -9.72 -7.34 -5.24
C ILE A 213 -9.43 -7.99 -6.60
N ASN A 214 -8.85 -9.19 -6.62
CA ASN A 214 -8.61 -9.93 -7.86
C ASN A 214 -9.91 -10.17 -8.63
N ILE A 215 -10.99 -10.57 -7.95
CA ILE A 215 -12.32 -10.76 -8.57
C ILE A 215 -12.84 -9.43 -9.15
N CYS A 216 -12.71 -8.32 -8.43
CA CYS A 216 -13.13 -7.00 -8.90
C CYS A 216 -12.42 -6.64 -10.21
N PHE A 217 -11.09 -6.67 -10.22
CA PHE A 217 -10.32 -6.28 -11.40
C PHE A 217 -10.50 -7.26 -12.57
N ALA A 218 -10.62 -8.56 -12.31
CA ALA A 218 -10.98 -9.53 -13.33
C ALA A 218 -12.35 -9.24 -13.96
N THR A 219 -13.32 -8.83 -13.14
CA THR A 219 -14.65 -8.44 -13.62
C THR A 219 -14.59 -7.17 -14.48
N ILE A 220 -13.85 -6.14 -14.04
CA ILE A 220 -13.61 -4.91 -14.83
C ILE A 220 -12.96 -5.25 -16.17
N ASN A 221 -11.91 -6.07 -16.16
CA ASN A 221 -11.21 -6.48 -17.39
C ASN A 221 -12.13 -7.24 -18.35
N LYS A 222 -12.96 -8.14 -17.82
CA LYS A 222 -13.99 -8.82 -18.61
C LYS A 222 -14.95 -7.82 -19.26
N PHE A 223 -15.43 -6.83 -18.50
CA PHE A 223 -16.31 -5.79 -19.03
C PHE A 223 -15.61 -4.91 -20.08
N LYS A 224 -14.34 -4.58 -19.90
CA LYS A 224 -13.54 -3.85 -20.89
C LYS A 224 -13.52 -4.60 -22.23
N ILE A 225 -13.36 -5.91 -22.23
CA ILE A 225 -13.34 -6.74 -23.43
C ILE A 225 -14.75 -6.81 -24.06
N GLU A 226 -15.78 -7.12 -23.28
CA GLU A 226 -17.15 -7.33 -23.77
C GLU A 226 -17.82 -6.06 -24.25
N ASP A 227 -17.48 -4.91 -23.66
CA ASP A 227 -18.15 -3.64 -23.88
C ASP A 227 -17.31 -2.64 -24.69
N SER A 228 -16.13 -3.03 -25.20
CA SER A 228 -15.20 -2.15 -25.93
C SER A 228 -15.83 -1.44 -27.12
N ASN A 229 -16.78 -2.08 -27.78
CA ASN A 229 -17.48 -1.54 -28.97
C ASN A 229 -18.84 -0.89 -28.66
N LYS A 230 -19.22 -0.78 -27.37
CA LYS A 230 -20.48 -0.15 -26.96
C LYS A 230 -20.30 1.36 -26.79
N PRO A 231 -21.36 2.16 -26.93
CA PRO A 231 -21.36 3.56 -26.52
C PRO A 231 -20.90 3.73 -25.07
N ALA A 232 -20.24 4.84 -24.76
CA ALA A 232 -19.61 5.06 -23.46
C ALA A 232 -20.58 4.90 -22.27
N GLU A 233 -21.84 5.35 -22.45
CA GLU A 233 -22.90 5.24 -21.45
C GLU A 233 -23.40 3.81 -21.20
N GLN A 234 -23.04 2.86 -22.07
CA GLN A 234 -23.38 1.43 -21.96
C GLN A 234 -22.20 0.58 -21.54
N GLN A 235 -21.03 1.19 -21.34
CA GLN A 235 -19.81 0.46 -20.94
C GLN A 235 -19.80 0.23 -19.43
N ARG A 236 -20.02 -1.02 -19.01
CA ARG A 236 -20.08 -1.41 -17.59
C ARG A 236 -18.81 -1.11 -16.79
N PHE A 237 -17.67 -1.04 -17.48
CA PHE A 237 -16.38 -0.71 -16.84
C PHE A 237 -16.17 0.80 -16.60
N LYS A 238 -17.09 1.65 -17.03
CA LYS A 238 -17.06 3.10 -16.80
C LYS A 238 -18.08 3.59 -15.80
N THR A 239 -19.12 2.80 -15.55
CA THR A 239 -20.15 3.18 -14.60
C THR A 239 -20.70 1.94 -13.91
N GLY A 240 -21.14 2.08 -12.66
CA GLY A 240 -21.76 0.99 -11.94
C GLY A 240 -21.00 0.57 -10.70
N THR A 241 -21.57 -0.42 -10.03
CA THR A 241 -21.03 -0.93 -8.77
C THR A 241 -20.80 -2.43 -8.88
N ILE A 242 -19.60 -2.88 -8.54
CA ILE A 242 -19.28 -4.28 -8.30
C ILE A 242 -19.30 -4.47 -6.79
N LYS A 243 -20.28 -5.23 -6.31
CA LYS A 243 -20.42 -5.57 -4.89
C LYS A 243 -19.92 -6.97 -4.64
N ILE A 244 -19.05 -7.13 -3.62
CA ILE A 244 -18.56 -8.42 -3.14
C ILE A 244 -18.94 -8.60 -1.70
N TYR A 245 -19.56 -9.74 -1.40
CA TYR A 245 -20.05 -10.10 -0.07
C TYR A 245 -20.01 -11.63 0.12
N TYR A 246 -20.14 -12.09 1.37
CA TYR A 246 -20.35 -13.49 1.67
C TYR A 246 -21.85 -13.77 1.83
N ASP A 247 -22.31 -14.85 1.17
CA ASP A 247 -23.69 -15.32 1.38
C ASP A 247 -23.84 -16.10 2.71
N LEU A 248 -25.07 -16.53 3.00
CA LEU A 248 -25.38 -17.30 4.20
C LEU A 248 -24.62 -18.65 4.31
N GLU A 249 -24.10 -19.17 3.20
CA GLU A 249 -23.27 -20.36 3.14
C GLU A 249 -21.77 -20.03 3.25
N ASN A 250 -21.43 -18.79 3.55
CA ASN A 250 -20.06 -18.27 3.63
C ASN A 250 -19.30 -18.39 2.29
N LYS A 251 -20.02 -18.29 1.16
CA LYS A 251 -19.43 -18.26 -0.17
C LYS A 251 -19.31 -16.82 -0.66
N CYS A 252 -18.14 -16.48 -1.21
CA CYS A 252 -17.91 -15.19 -1.84
C CYS A 252 -18.82 -15.03 -3.07
N LYS A 253 -19.59 -13.96 -3.12
CA LYS A 253 -20.52 -13.61 -4.19
C LYS A 253 -20.19 -12.25 -4.77
N THR A 254 -20.43 -12.13 -6.07
CA THR A 254 -20.22 -10.87 -6.81
C THR A 254 -21.51 -10.48 -7.49
N ILE A 255 -21.95 -9.25 -7.27
CA ILE A 255 -23.07 -8.65 -7.99
C ILE A 255 -22.55 -7.40 -8.69
N TYR A 256 -22.97 -7.22 -9.94
CA TYR A 256 -22.81 -5.97 -10.65
C TYR A 256 -24.13 -5.24 -10.75
N THR A 257 -24.14 -3.95 -10.42
CA THR A 257 -25.29 -3.06 -10.56
C THR A 257 -24.91 -1.91 -11.48
N PHE A 258 -25.66 -1.72 -12.54
CA PHE A 258 -25.49 -0.59 -13.42
C PHE A 258 -26.08 0.66 -12.75
N ASN A 259 -25.29 1.72 -12.67
CA ASN A 259 -25.80 3.02 -12.20
C ASN A 259 -26.40 3.74 -13.42
N ALA A 260 -27.73 3.75 -13.52
CA ALA A 260 -28.46 4.42 -14.57
C ALA A 260 -28.38 5.97 -14.42
#